data_a9e9c76b4bc2a64e86db7728bf233e2b
#
_entry.id   a9e9c76b4bc2a64e86db7728bf233e2b
#
_cell.length_a   1.000
_cell.length_b   1.000
_cell.length_c   1.000
_cell.angle_alpha   90.00
_cell.angle_beta   90.00
_cell.angle_gamma   90.00
#
_symmetry.space_group_name_H-M   'P 1'
#
loop_
_entity.id
_entity.type
_entity.pdbx_description
1 polymer ?
#
loop_
_entity_poly.entity_id
_entity_poly.type
_entity_poly.pdbx_seq_one_letter_code
_entity_poly.pdbx_strand_id
1 'polypeptide(L)'
;MKHSRNLGITSHIDHGESTLADRLIELTKTLSSRDMEAQVLDDMDLEREKGITIKSHAIQMEYIYKGEKYVLNLIDTPGHVDFSYEVSRSIASCEGALLVVDASQGIQAQTISNLYLAVDHGLEIIPVMNKIDMDSAQPEIVADQIVDLLGCDHDDIFKVSARTGEGIPPLLDAIVERIPAPHGDPDAPLQALIFDSVFNPFRGIIAYFKVLNGSISTGDKVKFVATGQEYDAEEVGVLKMKLQPTGKVSTGDVGYIISGIKRAVEVKVGDTITHSARPCAAAIAGFEEVKPMVFAGMYPVQADKFEELRATLEKFQLNDASFVYEPESSLALGFGFRCGFLGLLHLEIVQERLFREFNMDVITTVPNVSYKVYTTQGEVLDVHNPSGLPAPTLIDHIEEPFIRAQIISKTDFYGAIMKLCMDKRGTLIGEHYITSDRVELTYDMPLSEIVFDFYDKLKSVSKGYASFDYHVTDFRTARLVKLDILLNGDPADALSTLIHEDHAYEFGRKICLKLKELIPRQQFDIAVQAAIGAKIIARETVRQVRKDVTAKCYGGDVTRKRKLLEKQKEGKKRMRQIGTVQVPQSAFMAVLKLDS
;
A
#
# COMPACT_ATOMS: atom_id res chain seq x y z
N MET A 1 -19.83 -24.93 15.14
CA MET A 1 -19.28 -23.98 16.13
C MET A 1 -18.26 -24.60 17.10
N LYS A 2 -18.58 -25.56 17.98
CA LYS A 2 -17.61 -26.08 18.99
C LYS A 2 -16.29 -26.58 18.42
N HIS A 3 -16.30 -27.13 17.22
CA HIS A 3 -15.13 -27.70 16.54
C HIS A 3 -14.59 -26.81 15.42
N SER A 4 -14.99 -25.54 15.35
CA SER A 4 -14.44 -24.56 14.41
C SER A 4 -13.46 -23.63 15.13
N ARG A 5 -12.37 -23.22 14.46
CA ARG A 5 -11.39 -22.23 14.89
C ARG A 5 -11.09 -21.31 13.71
N ASN A 6 -11.29 -20.02 13.90
CA ASN A 6 -10.92 -19.02 12.92
C ASN A 6 -9.68 -18.28 13.42
N LEU A 7 -8.62 -18.33 12.66
CA LEU A 7 -7.32 -17.80 13.05
C LEU A 7 -6.68 -17.01 11.93
N GLY A 8 -5.99 -15.95 12.31
CA GLY A 8 -5.11 -15.18 11.45
C GLY A 8 -3.64 -15.53 11.69
N ILE A 9 -2.81 -15.32 10.70
CA ILE A 9 -1.36 -15.24 10.87
C ILE A 9 -0.98 -13.78 10.73
N THR A 10 -0.17 -13.28 11.64
CA THR A 10 0.32 -11.91 11.61
C THR A 10 1.80 -11.88 11.96
N SER A 11 2.56 -11.12 11.18
CA SER A 11 4.01 -11.03 11.33
C SER A 11 4.55 -9.69 10.82
N HIS A 12 5.87 -9.52 10.94
CA HIS A 12 6.61 -8.56 10.13
C HIS A 12 6.98 -9.21 8.79
N ILE A 13 7.18 -8.39 7.75
CA ILE A 13 7.65 -8.84 6.43
C ILE A 13 8.87 -9.75 6.60
N ASP A 14 8.94 -10.83 5.81
CA ASP A 14 10.00 -11.83 5.82
C ASP A 14 10.12 -12.68 7.12
N HIS A 15 9.19 -12.63 8.07
CA HIS A 15 9.20 -13.53 9.24
C HIS A 15 8.72 -14.95 8.92
N GLY A 16 8.18 -15.19 7.71
CA GLY A 16 7.88 -16.51 7.17
C GLY A 16 6.45 -16.97 7.42
N GLU A 17 5.48 -16.05 7.39
CA GLU A 17 4.05 -16.34 7.54
C GLU A 17 3.52 -17.26 6.43
N SER A 18 3.77 -16.97 5.14
CA SER A 18 3.32 -17.80 4.02
C SER A 18 3.94 -19.21 4.09
N THR A 19 5.22 -19.34 4.50
CA THR A 19 5.85 -20.66 4.68
C THR A 19 5.24 -21.42 5.87
N LEU A 20 4.82 -20.72 6.93
CA LEU A 20 4.13 -21.34 8.07
C LEU A 20 2.73 -21.81 7.64
N ALA A 21 2.00 -21.00 6.89
CA ALA A 21 0.70 -21.35 6.32
C ALA A 21 0.82 -22.62 5.45
N ASP A 22 1.83 -22.71 4.57
CA ASP A 22 2.11 -23.91 3.77
C ASP A 22 2.26 -25.16 4.62
N ARG A 23 2.99 -25.07 5.76
CA ARG A 23 3.17 -26.21 6.66
C ARG A 23 1.88 -26.62 7.37
N LEU A 24 1.06 -25.67 7.77
CA LEU A 24 -0.26 -25.97 8.35
C LEU A 24 -1.16 -26.68 7.34
N ILE A 25 -1.18 -26.21 6.08
CA ILE A 25 -1.94 -26.81 4.97
C ILE A 25 -1.45 -28.24 4.66
N GLU A 26 -0.13 -28.44 4.63
CA GLU A 26 0.48 -29.76 4.37
C GLU A 26 0.15 -30.77 5.47
N LEU A 27 0.35 -30.41 6.74
CA LEU A 27 0.14 -31.32 7.88
C LEU A 27 -1.35 -31.65 8.10
N THR A 28 -2.24 -30.73 7.79
CA THR A 28 -3.70 -30.99 7.79
C THR A 28 -4.17 -31.77 6.57
N LYS A 29 -3.26 -32.09 5.63
CA LYS A 29 -3.57 -32.80 4.37
C LYS A 29 -4.67 -32.14 3.56
N THR A 30 -4.77 -30.83 3.64
CA THR A 30 -5.76 -30.04 2.89
C THR A 30 -5.46 -30.07 1.39
N LEU A 31 -4.16 -30.16 1.05
CA LEU A 31 -3.64 -30.41 -0.30
C LEU A 31 -2.90 -31.75 -0.36
N SER A 32 -2.90 -32.36 -1.54
CA SER A 32 -2.02 -33.50 -1.78
C SER A 32 -0.57 -33.01 -1.92
N SER A 33 0.39 -33.86 -1.56
CA SER A 33 1.82 -33.53 -1.68
C SER A 33 2.27 -33.26 -3.13
N ARG A 34 1.44 -33.62 -4.13
CA ARG A 34 1.71 -33.32 -5.55
C ARG A 34 1.24 -31.95 -5.97
N ASP A 35 0.26 -31.40 -5.26
CA ASP A 35 -0.36 -30.09 -5.55
C ASP A 35 0.23 -28.98 -4.65
N MET A 36 1.13 -29.34 -3.72
CA MET A 36 1.84 -28.37 -2.88
C MET A 36 2.93 -27.65 -3.69
N GLU A 37 2.79 -26.36 -3.80
CA GLU A 37 3.83 -25.43 -4.28
C GLU A 37 4.31 -24.55 -3.12
N ALA A 38 5.46 -23.91 -3.25
CA ALA A 38 5.92 -22.97 -2.26
C ALA A 38 5.04 -21.70 -2.28
N GLN A 39 4.65 -21.21 -1.10
CA GLN A 39 3.76 -20.04 -0.95
C GLN A 39 2.44 -20.25 -1.70
N VAL A 40 1.77 -21.37 -1.37
CA VAL A 40 0.58 -21.85 -2.09
C VAL A 40 -0.62 -20.90 -1.95
N LEU A 41 -0.63 -20.03 -0.92
CA LEU A 41 -1.65 -19.00 -0.73
C LEU A 41 -1.32 -17.70 -1.50
N ASP A 42 -0.08 -17.47 -1.87
CA ASP A 42 0.33 -16.30 -2.65
C ASP A 42 -0.01 -16.54 -4.14
N ASP A 43 -1.22 -16.17 -4.54
CA ASP A 43 -1.76 -16.43 -5.89
C ASP A 43 -1.10 -15.57 -6.97
N MET A 44 -0.49 -14.44 -6.60
CA MET A 44 0.14 -13.52 -7.55
C MET A 44 1.66 -13.76 -7.63
N ASP A 45 2.20 -13.76 -8.86
CA ASP A 45 3.65 -13.79 -9.06
C ASP A 45 4.36 -12.63 -8.35
N LEU A 46 3.68 -11.49 -8.24
CA LEU A 46 4.19 -10.29 -7.58
C LEU A 46 4.34 -10.47 -6.05
N GLU A 47 3.43 -11.20 -5.41
CA GLU A 47 3.53 -11.56 -3.98
C GLU A 47 4.78 -12.41 -3.74
N ARG A 48 4.98 -13.42 -4.56
CA ARG A 48 6.15 -14.32 -4.48
C ARG A 48 7.47 -13.59 -4.74
N GLU A 49 7.50 -12.66 -5.71
CA GLU A 49 8.70 -11.89 -6.03
C GLU A 49 9.08 -10.88 -4.95
N LYS A 50 8.07 -10.19 -4.38
CA LYS A 50 8.29 -9.18 -3.34
C LYS A 50 8.36 -9.79 -1.94
N GLY A 51 7.96 -11.06 -1.76
CA GLY A 51 7.92 -11.73 -0.46
C GLY A 51 6.89 -11.13 0.49
N ILE A 52 5.79 -10.57 -0.04
CA ILE A 52 4.72 -9.95 0.74
C ILE A 52 3.36 -10.46 0.28
N THR A 53 2.49 -10.76 1.21
CA THR A 53 1.07 -11.00 0.92
C THR A 53 0.39 -9.66 0.60
N ILE A 54 -0.23 -9.54 -0.57
CA ILE A 54 -0.93 -8.34 -1.01
C ILE A 54 -2.42 -8.44 -0.72
N LYS A 55 -3.00 -9.64 -0.93
CA LYS A 55 -4.41 -9.92 -0.67
C LYS A 55 -4.58 -10.95 0.44
N SER A 56 -5.62 -10.75 1.25
CA SER A 56 -6.01 -11.75 2.25
C SER A 56 -6.52 -13.01 1.57
N HIS A 57 -6.01 -14.15 1.99
CA HIS A 57 -6.48 -15.46 1.54
C HIS A 57 -7.08 -16.22 2.71
N ALA A 58 -8.23 -16.81 2.50
CA ALA A 58 -8.87 -17.66 3.52
C ALA A 58 -8.92 -19.13 3.02
N ILE A 59 -8.53 -20.05 3.88
CA ILE A 59 -8.58 -21.49 3.57
C ILE A 59 -9.12 -22.28 4.75
N GLN A 60 -10.02 -23.19 4.44
CA GLN A 60 -10.59 -24.13 5.41
C GLN A 60 -9.78 -25.42 5.41
N MET A 61 -9.26 -25.79 6.58
CA MET A 61 -8.49 -26.99 6.85
C MET A 61 -9.25 -27.91 7.81
N GLU A 62 -8.97 -29.21 7.75
CA GLU A 62 -9.53 -30.20 8.66
C GLU A 62 -8.40 -30.83 9.48
N TYR A 63 -8.54 -30.81 10.81
CA TYR A 63 -7.55 -31.37 11.73
C TYR A 63 -8.21 -32.32 12.72
N ILE A 64 -7.56 -33.49 12.96
CA ILE A 64 -8.06 -34.47 13.93
C ILE A 64 -7.26 -34.30 15.23
N TYR A 65 -7.94 -33.84 16.29
CA TYR A 65 -7.35 -33.68 17.60
C TYR A 65 -8.08 -34.57 18.62
N LYS A 66 -7.34 -35.42 19.34
CA LYS A 66 -7.88 -36.39 20.31
C LYS A 66 -9.05 -37.25 19.78
N GLY A 67 -9.03 -37.56 18.50
CA GLY A 67 -10.06 -38.36 17.83
C GLY A 67 -11.30 -37.61 17.36
N GLU A 68 -11.38 -36.31 17.63
CA GLU A 68 -12.44 -35.42 17.15
C GLU A 68 -11.95 -34.57 15.97
N LYS A 69 -12.87 -34.34 15.01
CA LYS A 69 -12.58 -33.56 13.81
C LYS A 69 -12.86 -32.08 14.08
N TYR A 70 -11.83 -31.25 13.87
CA TYR A 70 -11.90 -29.80 13.93
C TYR A 70 -11.80 -29.18 12.54
N VAL A 71 -12.45 -28.04 12.35
CA VAL A 71 -12.36 -27.20 11.17
C VAL A 71 -11.57 -25.96 11.55
N LEU A 72 -10.45 -25.76 10.87
CA LEU A 72 -9.58 -24.59 11.05
C LEU A 72 -9.73 -23.68 9.82
N ASN A 73 -10.25 -22.48 10.00
CA ASN A 73 -10.28 -21.47 8.97
C ASN A 73 -9.09 -20.54 9.16
N LEU A 74 -8.09 -20.69 8.33
CA LEU A 74 -6.91 -19.83 8.30
C LEU A 74 -7.20 -18.65 7.40
N ILE A 75 -6.99 -17.44 7.91
CA ILE A 75 -7.08 -16.19 7.15
C ILE A 75 -5.68 -15.60 7.15
N ASP A 76 -5.02 -15.69 6.00
CA ASP A 76 -3.71 -15.06 5.77
C ASP A 76 -3.91 -13.57 5.52
N THR A 77 -3.10 -12.73 6.16
CA THR A 77 -3.27 -11.27 6.15
C THR A 77 -2.02 -10.58 5.62
N PRO A 78 -2.17 -9.49 4.84
CA PRO A 78 -1.01 -8.68 4.45
C PRO A 78 -0.23 -8.19 5.68
N GLY A 79 1.11 -8.21 5.61
CA GLY A 79 1.95 -7.75 6.72
C GLY A 79 2.33 -6.26 6.67
N HIS A 80 2.00 -5.55 5.59
CA HIS A 80 2.49 -4.18 5.34
C HIS A 80 1.49 -3.10 5.79
N VAL A 81 2.00 -1.97 6.31
CA VAL A 81 1.21 -0.84 6.82
C VAL A 81 0.22 -0.26 5.80
N ASP A 82 0.57 -0.22 4.52
CA ASP A 82 -0.33 0.28 3.46
C ASP A 82 -1.64 -0.53 3.40
N PHE A 83 -1.62 -1.79 3.85
CA PHE A 83 -2.77 -2.69 3.88
C PHE A 83 -3.39 -2.88 5.28
N SER A 84 -3.06 -1.99 6.22
CA SER A 84 -3.54 -2.09 7.62
C SER A 84 -5.07 -2.19 7.75
N TYR A 85 -5.81 -1.57 6.82
CA TYR A 85 -7.27 -1.70 6.79
C TYR A 85 -7.72 -3.12 6.45
N GLU A 86 -7.10 -3.76 5.44
CA GLU A 86 -7.40 -5.15 5.05
C GLU A 86 -7.02 -6.11 6.17
N VAL A 87 -5.87 -5.88 6.80
CA VAL A 87 -5.44 -6.61 8.01
C VAL A 87 -6.49 -6.51 9.11
N SER A 88 -6.96 -5.32 9.43
CA SER A 88 -7.99 -5.10 10.46
C SER A 88 -9.26 -5.88 10.18
N ARG A 89 -9.72 -5.95 8.93
CA ARG A 89 -10.93 -6.69 8.53
C ARG A 89 -10.75 -8.20 8.60
N SER A 90 -9.62 -8.67 8.15
CA SER A 90 -9.28 -10.09 8.23
C SER A 90 -9.15 -10.55 9.67
N ILE A 91 -8.46 -9.76 10.51
CA ILE A 91 -8.34 -10.02 11.96
C ILE A 91 -9.70 -9.98 12.66
N ALA A 92 -10.59 -9.03 12.34
CA ALA A 92 -11.95 -8.96 12.89
C ALA A 92 -12.80 -10.22 12.56
N SER A 93 -12.37 -11.00 11.58
CA SER A 93 -13.02 -12.27 11.23
C SER A 93 -12.43 -13.48 11.97
N CYS A 94 -11.46 -13.29 12.86
CA CYS A 94 -10.79 -14.34 13.64
C CYS A 94 -11.19 -14.31 15.11
N GLU A 95 -10.99 -15.43 15.81
CA GLU A 95 -11.04 -15.55 17.27
C GLU A 95 -9.64 -15.66 17.88
N GLY A 96 -8.62 -15.95 17.06
CA GLY A 96 -7.23 -15.98 17.50
C GLY A 96 -6.26 -15.60 16.40
N ALA A 97 -5.03 -15.29 16.79
CA ALA A 97 -3.96 -14.97 15.88
C ALA A 97 -2.64 -15.64 16.27
N LEU A 98 -1.91 -16.13 15.27
CA LEU A 98 -0.53 -16.54 15.42
C LEU A 98 0.36 -15.32 15.22
N LEU A 99 1.04 -14.88 16.29
CA LEU A 99 2.03 -13.79 16.22
C LEU A 99 3.40 -14.40 15.90
N VAL A 100 3.83 -14.29 14.64
CA VAL A 100 5.05 -14.93 14.17
C VAL A 100 6.23 -13.97 14.26
N VAL A 101 7.28 -14.40 14.97
CA VAL A 101 8.52 -13.64 15.17
C VAL A 101 9.69 -14.47 14.66
N ASP A 102 10.56 -13.87 13.85
CA ASP A 102 11.79 -14.49 13.35
C ASP A 102 12.82 -14.60 14.47
N ALA A 103 13.33 -15.81 14.75
CA ALA A 103 14.33 -16.08 15.78
C ALA A 103 15.68 -15.37 15.56
N SER A 104 15.95 -14.88 14.33
CA SER A 104 17.19 -14.16 14.01
C SER A 104 17.04 -12.63 14.05
N GLN A 105 15.80 -12.11 13.83
CA GLN A 105 15.53 -10.68 13.76
C GLN A 105 14.87 -10.14 15.03
N GLY A 106 14.09 -10.98 15.74
CA GLY A 106 13.30 -10.59 16.92
C GLY A 106 12.12 -9.69 16.56
N ILE A 107 11.61 -8.97 17.57
CA ILE A 107 10.45 -8.08 17.42
C ILE A 107 10.80 -6.90 16.51
N GLN A 108 9.86 -6.57 15.60
CA GLN A 108 9.94 -5.48 14.63
C GLN A 108 8.73 -4.54 14.78
N ALA A 109 8.76 -3.37 14.15
CA ALA A 109 7.71 -2.37 14.29
C ALA A 109 6.32 -2.90 13.92
N GLN A 110 6.19 -3.60 12.79
CA GLN A 110 4.92 -4.20 12.36
C GLN A 110 4.45 -5.33 13.30
N THR A 111 5.35 -6.04 13.97
CA THR A 111 4.97 -7.02 14.99
C THR A 111 4.17 -6.36 16.10
N ILE A 112 4.61 -5.19 16.55
CA ILE A 112 3.94 -4.43 17.61
C ILE A 112 2.60 -3.88 17.13
N SER A 113 2.56 -3.23 15.97
CA SER A 113 1.32 -2.67 15.41
C SER A 113 0.26 -3.74 15.17
N ASN A 114 0.65 -4.87 14.58
CA ASN A 114 -0.26 -5.98 14.33
C ASN A 114 -0.73 -6.64 15.63
N LEU A 115 0.12 -6.71 16.66
CA LEU A 115 -0.28 -7.20 17.98
C LEU A 115 -1.36 -6.29 18.58
N TYR A 116 -1.14 -4.97 18.59
CA TYR A 116 -2.14 -4.04 19.13
C TYR A 116 -3.48 -4.17 18.40
N LEU A 117 -3.44 -4.31 17.08
CA LEU A 117 -4.65 -4.51 16.28
C LEU A 117 -5.38 -5.79 16.67
N ALA A 118 -4.65 -6.90 16.89
CA ALA A 118 -5.25 -8.16 17.35
C ALA A 118 -5.82 -8.06 18.77
N VAL A 119 -5.15 -7.37 19.68
CA VAL A 119 -5.61 -7.13 21.07
C VAL A 119 -6.85 -6.24 21.07
N ASP A 120 -6.91 -5.19 20.26
CA ASP A 120 -8.08 -4.30 20.16
C ASP A 120 -9.33 -5.04 19.68
N HIS A 121 -9.13 -6.09 18.86
CA HIS A 121 -10.22 -7.00 18.46
C HIS A 121 -10.50 -8.14 19.46
N GLY A 122 -9.75 -8.21 20.56
CA GLY A 122 -9.94 -9.21 21.61
C GLY A 122 -9.56 -10.63 21.21
N LEU A 123 -8.60 -10.81 20.31
CA LEU A 123 -8.16 -12.12 19.84
C LEU A 123 -7.27 -12.81 20.87
N GLU A 124 -7.36 -14.14 20.93
CA GLU A 124 -6.38 -14.98 21.62
C GLU A 124 -5.07 -15.00 20.81
N ILE A 125 -3.96 -14.60 21.45
CA ILE A 125 -2.65 -14.53 20.79
C ILE A 125 -1.81 -15.76 21.13
N ILE A 126 -1.35 -16.46 20.10
CA ILE A 126 -0.40 -17.57 20.24
C ILE A 126 0.95 -17.09 19.70
N PRO A 127 1.97 -16.88 20.57
CA PRO A 127 3.30 -16.50 20.14
C PRO A 127 4.03 -17.65 19.46
N VAL A 128 4.56 -17.39 18.26
CA VAL A 128 5.29 -18.36 17.44
C VAL A 128 6.65 -17.80 17.08
N MET A 129 7.73 -18.43 17.55
CA MET A 129 9.08 -18.10 17.16
C MET A 129 9.51 -19.00 15.99
N ASN A 130 9.62 -18.42 14.81
CA ASN A 130 9.93 -19.12 13.57
C ASN A 130 11.42 -19.03 13.22
N LYS A 131 11.86 -19.86 12.26
CA LYS A 131 13.23 -19.93 11.73
C LYS A 131 14.28 -20.32 12.77
N ILE A 132 13.94 -21.17 13.74
CA ILE A 132 14.88 -21.68 14.75
C ILE A 132 16.01 -22.52 14.14
N ASP A 133 15.88 -22.95 12.90
CA ASP A 133 16.84 -23.73 12.13
C ASP A 133 17.97 -22.89 11.50
N MET A 134 17.94 -21.57 11.63
CA MET A 134 18.95 -20.68 11.08
C MET A 134 20.18 -20.60 12.04
N ASP A 135 21.39 -20.59 11.49
CA ASP A 135 22.63 -20.42 12.27
C ASP A 135 22.68 -19.06 13.01
N SER A 136 21.96 -18.06 12.51
CA SER A 136 21.83 -16.71 13.11
C SER A 136 20.72 -16.61 14.15
N ALA A 137 19.96 -17.68 14.40
CA ALA A 137 18.85 -17.65 15.35
C ALA A 137 19.37 -17.41 16.79
N GLN A 138 18.65 -16.59 17.54
CA GLN A 138 18.93 -16.26 18.95
C GLN A 138 17.67 -16.52 19.80
N PRO A 139 17.27 -17.81 19.95
CA PRO A 139 15.97 -18.16 20.53
C PRO A 139 15.73 -17.61 21.94
N GLU A 140 16.78 -17.63 22.80
CA GLU A 140 16.63 -17.17 24.19
C GLU A 140 16.40 -15.65 24.25
N ILE A 141 17.15 -14.86 23.47
CA ILE A 141 17.00 -13.39 23.41
C ILE A 141 15.65 -13.00 22.84
N VAL A 142 15.21 -13.69 21.77
CA VAL A 142 13.93 -13.40 21.13
C VAL A 142 12.76 -13.85 22.00
N ALA A 143 12.94 -14.94 22.78
CA ALA A 143 11.93 -15.36 23.75
C ALA A 143 11.74 -14.31 24.85
N ASP A 144 12.83 -13.76 25.39
CA ASP A 144 12.76 -12.66 26.38
C ASP A 144 11.99 -11.45 25.82
N GLN A 145 12.25 -11.06 24.56
CA GLN A 145 11.52 -9.96 23.90
C GLN A 145 10.01 -10.25 23.78
N ILE A 146 9.64 -11.49 23.43
CA ILE A 146 8.23 -11.89 23.31
C ILE A 146 7.55 -11.88 24.68
N VAL A 147 8.23 -12.38 25.72
CA VAL A 147 7.74 -12.36 27.11
C VAL A 147 7.52 -10.93 27.59
N ASP A 148 8.48 -10.04 27.34
CA ASP A 148 8.38 -8.63 27.72
C ASP A 148 7.22 -7.93 27.00
N LEU A 149 6.97 -8.28 25.73
CA LEU A 149 5.91 -7.67 24.93
C LEU A 149 4.51 -8.17 25.31
N LEU A 150 4.35 -9.50 25.51
CA LEU A 150 3.05 -10.15 25.73
C LEU A 150 2.72 -10.38 27.20
N GLY A 151 3.70 -10.35 28.09
CA GLY A 151 3.54 -10.75 29.49
C GLY A 151 3.22 -12.24 29.67
N CYS A 152 3.62 -13.10 28.73
CA CYS A 152 3.44 -14.55 28.75
C CYS A 152 4.66 -15.25 29.38
N ASP A 153 4.56 -16.55 29.64
CA ASP A 153 5.72 -17.36 30.08
C ASP A 153 6.52 -17.87 28.86
N HIS A 154 7.81 -18.19 29.06
CA HIS A 154 8.67 -18.79 28.02
C HIS A 154 8.10 -20.09 27.43
N ASP A 155 7.39 -20.88 28.24
CA ASP A 155 6.76 -22.14 27.84
C ASP A 155 5.53 -21.94 26.96
N ASP A 156 4.97 -20.73 26.91
CA ASP A 156 3.86 -20.38 26.02
C ASP A 156 4.30 -20.15 24.57
N ILE A 157 5.61 -19.97 24.33
CA ILE A 157 6.15 -19.63 23.02
C ILE A 157 6.45 -20.90 22.21
N PHE A 158 5.79 -21.05 21.07
CA PHE A 158 6.02 -22.16 20.16
C PHE A 158 7.24 -21.91 19.30
N LYS A 159 8.32 -22.69 19.55
CA LYS A 159 9.57 -22.64 18.78
C LYS A 159 9.40 -23.55 17.55
N VAL A 160 9.42 -22.97 16.34
CA VAL A 160 9.14 -23.69 15.10
C VAL A 160 10.16 -23.38 13.99
N SER A 161 10.28 -24.29 13.05
CA SER A 161 10.84 -24.02 11.74
C SER A 161 9.82 -24.37 10.67
N ALA A 162 9.24 -23.36 10.07
CA ALA A 162 8.32 -23.52 8.95
C ALA A 162 9.01 -24.24 7.76
N ARG A 163 10.32 -24.04 7.58
CA ARG A 163 11.10 -24.69 6.52
C ARG A 163 11.25 -26.20 6.73
N THR A 164 11.54 -26.64 7.94
CA THR A 164 11.78 -28.06 8.24
C THR A 164 10.55 -28.80 8.73
N GLY A 165 9.53 -28.09 9.22
CA GLY A 165 8.33 -28.63 9.84
C GLY A 165 8.49 -28.92 11.35
N GLU A 166 9.65 -28.59 11.95
CA GLU A 166 9.90 -28.75 13.38
C GLU A 166 8.97 -27.87 14.21
N GLY A 167 8.39 -28.42 15.29
CA GLY A 167 7.51 -27.70 16.22
C GLY A 167 6.10 -27.43 15.72
N ILE A 168 5.74 -27.76 14.46
CA ILE A 168 4.41 -27.45 13.90
C ILE A 168 3.30 -28.34 14.49
N PRO A 169 3.47 -29.67 14.70
CA PRO A 169 2.38 -30.47 15.28
C PRO A 169 1.92 -29.96 16.66
N PRO A 170 2.81 -29.64 17.65
CA PRO A 170 2.38 -29.03 18.90
C PRO A 170 1.65 -27.69 18.72
N LEU A 171 2.03 -26.88 17.70
CA LEU A 171 1.35 -25.62 17.38
C LEU A 171 -0.07 -25.86 16.89
N LEU A 172 -0.31 -26.89 16.04
CA LEU A 172 -1.66 -27.27 15.59
C LEU A 172 -2.55 -27.72 16.77
N ASP A 173 -1.98 -28.45 17.73
CA ASP A 173 -2.69 -28.85 18.95
C ASP A 173 -3.07 -27.62 19.79
N ALA A 174 -2.14 -26.68 19.94
CA ALA A 174 -2.38 -25.42 20.68
C ALA A 174 -3.43 -24.53 20.01
N ILE A 175 -3.47 -24.45 18.68
CA ILE A 175 -4.53 -23.75 17.95
C ILE A 175 -5.90 -24.28 18.34
N VAL A 176 -6.07 -25.59 18.43
CA VAL A 176 -7.36 -26.20 18.84
C VAL A 176 -7.66 -25.94 20.30
N GLU A 177 -6.65 -26.02 21.18
CA GLU A 177 -6.85 -25.90 22.63
C GLU A 177 -7.03 -24.46 23.10
N ARG A 178 -6.26 -23.50 22.56
CA ARG A 178 -6.19 -22.12 23.05
C ARG A 178 -7.17 -21.19 22.36
N ILE A 179 -7.30 -21.29 21.02
CA ILE A 179 -8.23 -20.41 20.29
C ILE A 179 -9.67 -20.80 20.65
N PRO A 180 -10.50 -19.84 21.11
CA PRO A 180 -11.88 -20.12 21.45
C PRO A 180 -12.71 -20.50 20.22
N ALA A 181 -13.78 -21.24 20.43
CA ALA A 181 -14.76 -21.49 19.39
C ALA A 181 -15.50 -20.18 19.03
N PRO A 182 -15.92 -19.99 17.77
CA PRO A 182 -16.72 -18.84 17.39
C PRO A 182 -17.98 -18.70 18.24
N HIS A 183 -18.33 -17.47 18.60
CA HIS A 183 -19.56 -17.15 19.31
C HIS A 183 -20.63 -16.65 18.35
N GLY A 184 -21.90 -16.86 18.68
CA GLY A 184 -23.03 -16.36 17.93
C GLY A 184 -24.29 -17.20 18.12
N ASP A 185 -25.44 -16.67 17.69
CA ASP A 185 -26.73 -17.34 17.76
C ASP A 185 -27.18 -17.83 16.38
N PRO A 186 -27.26 -19.17 16.15
CA PRO A 186 -27.69 -19.74 14.88
C PRO A 186 -29.15 -19.42 14.51
N ASP A 187 -29.99 -19.10 15.48
CA ASP A 187 -31.42 -18.83 15.28
C ASP A 187 -31.73 -17.32 15.15
N ALA A 188 -30.73 -16.47 15.35
CA ALA A 188 -30.85 -15.03 15.15
C ALA A 188 -30.96 -14.66 13.65
N PRO A 189 -31.38 -13.43 13.31
CA PRO A 189 -31.27 -12.91 11.95
C PRO A 189 -29.86 -12.99 11.42
N LEU A 190 -29.70 -13.29 10.12
CA LEU A 190 -28.39 -13.36 9.47
C LEU A 190 -27.62 -12.05 9.70
N GLN A 191 -26.39 -12.19 10.14
CA GLN A 191 -25.43 -11.12 10.28
C GLN A 191 -24.05 -11.67 9.90
N ALA A 192 -23.58 -11.34 8.70
CA ALA A 192 -22.28 -11.80 8.19
C ALA A 192 -21.42 -10.61 7.77
N LEU A 193 -20.14 -10.64 8.16
CA LEU A 193 -19.14 -9.61 7.87
C LEU A 193 -18.40 -9.96 6.58
N ILE A 194 -18.39 -9.04 5.62
CA ILE A 194 -17.55 -9.15 4.43
C ILE A 194 -16.13 -8.71 4.80
N PHE A 195 -15.15 -9.60 4.66
CA PHE A 195 -13.75 -9.25 4.93
C PHE A 195 -12.90 -9.09 3.66
N ASP A 196 -13.32 -9.67 2.52
CA ASP A 196 -12.67 -9.49 1.22
C ASP A 196 -13.64 -9.77 0.07
N SER A 197 -13.24 -9.39 -1.16
CA SER A 197 -13.98 -9.70 -2.38
C SER A 197 -13.06 -9.80 -3.60
N VAL A 198 -13.44 -10.69 -4.54
CA VAL A 198 -12.70 -10.92 -5.79
C VAL A 198 -13.67 -10.87 -6.97
N PHE A 199 -13.28 -10.18 -8.03
CA PHE A 199 -14.05 -10.15 -9.27
C PHE A 199 -13.69 -11.33 -10.18
N ASN A 200 -14.70 -12.05 -10.61
CA ASN A 200 -14.58 -13.12 -11.61
C ASN A 200 -15.34 -12.69 -12.88
N PRO A 201 -14.71 -12.67 -14.07
CA PRO A 201 -15.35 -12.21 -15.31
C PRO A 201 -16.64 -12.97 -15.69
N PHE A 202 -16.78 -14.22 -15.24
CA PHE A 202 -17.91 -15.08 -15.58
C PHE A 202 -18.98 -15.10 -14.50
N ARG A 203 -18.60 -14.92 -13.24
CA ARG A 203 -19.47 -15.10 -12.06
C ARG A 203 -19.79 -13.79 -11.33
N GLY A 204 -19.18 -12.68 -11.75
CA GLY A 204 -19.27 -11.40 -11.05
C GLY A 204 -18.40 -11.35 -9.78
N ILE A 205 -18.82 -10.54 -8.82
CA ILE A 205 -18.10 -10.40 -7.54
C ILE A 205 -18.40 -11.58 -6.64
N ILE A 206 -17.35 -12.18 -6.11
CA ILE A 206 -17.38 -13.22 -5.09
C ILE A 206 -17.01 -12.53 -3.78
N ALA A 207 -17.95 -12.39 -2.86
CA ALA A 207 -17.68 -11.81 -1.55
C ALA A 207 -17.34 -12.90 -0.54
N TYR A 208 -16.24 -12.71 0.19
CA TYR A 208 -15.80 -13.57 1.29
C TYR A 208 -16.32 -13.01 2.59
N PHE A 209 -16.93 -13.86 3.40
CA PHE A 209 -17.58 -13.42 4.63
C PHE A 209 -17.43 -14.40 5.78
N LYS A 210 -17.60 -13.91 7.01
CA LYS A 210 -17.78 -14.69 8.23
C LYS A 210 -19.21 -14.51 8.74
N VAL A 211 -19.89 -15.60 9.04
CA VAL A 211 -21.21 -15.56 9.68
C VAL A 211 -21.06 -15.40 11.20
N LEU A 212 -21.51 -14.27 11.72
CA LEU A 212 -21.56 -14.00 13.16
C LEU A 212 -22.85 -14.57 13.78
N ASN A 213 -23.98 -14.36 13.13
CA ASN A 213 -25.28 -14.84 13.60
C ASN A 213 -26.09 -15.40 12.43
N GLY A 214 -26.96 -16.37 12.72
CA GLY A 214 -27.85 -16.96 11.73
C GLY A 214 -27.17 -17.91 10.77
N SER A 215 -27.67 -17.98 9.55
CA SER A 215 -27.11 -18.78 8.47
C SER A 215 -27.55 -18.23 7.13
N ILE A 216 -26.81 -18.53 6.07
CA ILE A 216 -27.13 -18.17 4.68
C ILE A 216 -27.16 -19.43 3.84
N SER A 217 -28.13 -19.55 2.93
CA SER A 217 -28.30 -20.68 2.03
C SER A 217 -28.42 -20.21 0.58
N THR A 218 -28.08 -21.10 -0.34
CA THR A 218 -28.33 -20.86 -1.77
C THR A 218 -29.82 -20.62 -2.00
N GLY A 219 -30.14 -19.55 -2.75
CA GLY A 219 -31.51 -19.12 -3.02
C GLY A 219 -32.07 -18.09 -2.04
N ASP A 220 -31.36 -17.80 -0.96
CA ASP A 220 -31.79 -16.75 -0.03
C ASP A 220 -31.68 -15.37 -0.68
N LYS A 221 -32.65 -14.49 -0.39
CA LYS A 221 -32.60 -13.08 -0.76
C LYS A 221 -31.89 -12.29 0.32
N VAL A 222 -30.71 -11.78 -0.01
CA VAL A 222 -29.83 -11.06 0.92
C VAL A 222 -29.79 -9.57 0.63
N LYS A 223 -29.49 -8.79 1.67
CA LYS A 223 -29.30 -7.34 1.60
C LYS A 223 -27.91 -7.00 2.12
N PHE A 224 -27.20 -6.16 1.38
CA PHE A 224 -25.95 -5.51 1.80
C PHE A 224 -26.31 -4.21 2.51
N VAL A 225 -25.98 -4.11 3.79
CA VAL A 225 -26.53 -3.06 4.67
C VAL A 225 -26.02 -1.68 4.29
N ALA A 226 -24.71 -1.54 4.02
CA ALA A 226 -24.08 -0.24 3.69
C ALA A 226 -24.55 0.33 2.34
N THR A 227 -24.78 -0.54 1.34
CA THR A 227 -25.22 -0.11 0.01
C THR A 227 -26.74 -0.13 -0.14
N GLY A 228 -27.45 -0.84 0.78
CA GLY A 228 -28.89 -1.03 0.73
C GLY A 228 -29.39 -1.93 -0.41
N GLN A 229 -28.48 -2.49 -1.22
CA GLN A 229 -28.83 -3.32 -2.38
C GLN A 229 -29.23 -4.74 -1.96
N GLU A 230 -30.13 -5.34 -2.74
CA GLU A 230 -30.64 -6.68 -2.51
C GLU A 230 -30.31 -7.59 -3.69
N TYR A 231 -29.87 -8.81 -3.38
CA TYR A 231 -29.50 -9.82 -4.38
C TYR A 231 -29.94 -11.21 -3.95
N ASP A 232 -30.02 -12.12 -4.90
CA ASP A 232 -30.23 -13.54 -4.65
C ASP A 232 -28.86 -14.23 -4.45
N ALA A 233 -28.73 -15.06 -3.42
CA ALA A 233 -27.55 -15.88 -3.19
C ALA A 233 -27.53 -17.03 -4.19
N GLU A 234 -26.93 -16.83 -5.36
CA GLU A 234 -26.89 -17.84 -6.43
C GLU A 234 -26.07 -19.07 -6.01
N GLU A 235 -24.98 -18.85 -5.33
CA GLU A 235 -24.12 -19.90 -4.78
C GLU A 235 -23.52 -19.46 -3.44
N VAL A 236 -23.49 -20.40 -2.50
CA VAL A 236 -22.90 -20.23 -1.16
C VAL A 236 -22.03 -21.45 -0.86
N GLY A 237 -20.86 -21.24 -0.31
CA GLY A 237 -19.93 -22.32 0.00
C GLY A 237 -18.78 -21.90 0.90
N VAL A 238 -17.81 -22.79 1.06
CA VAL A 238 -16.61 -22.61 1.88
C VAL A 238 -15.36 -22.44 1.02
N LEU A 239 -14.37 -21.80 1.60
CA LEU A 239 -13.09 -21.49 0.97
C LEU A 239 -12.11 -22.65 1.24
N LYS A 240 -11.94 -23.52 0.25
CA LYS A 240 -10.78 -24.43 0.15
C LYS A 240 -9.84 -23.87 -0.91
N MET A 241 -8.84 -24.59 -1.34
CA MET A 241 -8.00 -24.14 -2.47
C MET A 241 -8.82 -23.75 -3.72
N LYS A 242 -9.98 -24.32 -3.87
CA LYS A 242 -11.01 -23.91 -4.84
C LYS A 242 -12.31 -23.68 -4.08
N LEU A 243 -13.11 -22.76 -4.57
CA LEU A 243 -14.45 -22.52 -4.04
C LEU A 243 -15.23 -23.83 -4.03
N GLN A 244 -15.70 -24.24 -2.85
CA GLN A 244 -16.48 -25.46 -2.68
C GLN A 244 -17.92 -25.11 -2.31
N PRO A 245 -18.88 -25.28 -3.24
CA PRO A 245 -20.30 -25.09 -2.93
C PRO A 245 -20.77 -26.07 -1.85
N THR A 246 -21.35 -25.54 -0.78
CA THR A 246 -21.94 -26.35 0.31
C THR A 246 -23.43 -26.15 0.42
N GLY A 247 -23.98 -25.17 -0.31
CA GLY A 247 -25.38 -24.79 -0.29
C GLY A 247 -25.83 -24.05 0.99
N LYS A 248 -25.05 -24.09 2.06
CA LYS A 248 -25.33 -23.39 3.32
C LYS A 248 -24.04 -23.10 4.08
N VAL A 249 -23.95 -21.89 4.68
CA VAL A 249 -22.91 -21.48 5.64
C VAL A 249 -23.60 -20.99 6.91
N SER A 250 -23.13 -21.40 8.08
CA SER A 250 -23.79 -21.19 9.37
C SER A 250 -22.93 -20.36 10.30
N THR A 251 -23.50 -19.93 11.41
CA THR A 251 -22.82 -19.15 12.47
C THR A 251 -21.45 -19.74 12.83
N GLY A 252 -20.44 -18.88 12.81
CA GLY A 252 -19.05 -19.20 13.10
C GLY A 252 -18.24 -19.69 11.91
N ASP A 253 -18.88 -19.97 10.77
CA ASP A 253 -18.18 -20.42 9.55
C ASP A 253 -17.72 -19.23 8.72
N VAL A 254 -16.61 -19.46 8.02
CA VAL A 254 -16.08 -18.57 6.96
C VAL A 254 -16.47 -19.16 5.60
N GLY A 255 -17.00 -18.32 4.72
CA GLY A 255 -17.49 -18.78 3.44
C GLY A 255 -17.48 -17.68 2.37
N TYR A 256 -18.07 -18.02 1.23
CA TYR A 256 -18.25 -17.11 0.12
C TYR A 256 -19.69 -17.09 -0.39
N ILE A 257 -20.06 -15.98 -1.03
CA ILE A 257 -21.32 -15.81 -1.75
C ILE A 257 -21.05 -15.31 -3.18
N ILE A 258 -21.81 -15.85 -4.12
CA ILE A 258 -21.90 -15.35 -5.49
C ILE A 258 -23.35 -14.94 -5.71
N SER A 259 -23.53 -13.69 -6.18
CA SER A 259 -24.84 -13.06 -6.36
C SER A 259 -24.95 -12.34 -7.71
N GLY A 260 -24.08 -12.65 -8.68
CA GLY A 260 -24.10 -12.02 -10.01
C GLY A 260 -23.79 -10.52 -10.04
N ILE A 261 -23.25 -9.96 -8.96
CA ILE A 261 -22.93 -8.53 -8.82
C ILE A 261 -21.77 -8.19 -9.75
N LYS A 262 -21.90 -7.11 -10.54
CA LYS A 262 -20.91 -6.73 -11.56
C LYS A 262 -20.17 -5.44 -11.23
N ARG A 263 -20.57 -4.70 -10.21
CA ARG A 263 -20.00 -3.38 -9.85
C ARG A 263 -19.41 -3.44 -8.45
N ALA A 264 -18.14 -3.11 -8.31
CA ALA A 264 -17.42 -3.15 -7.02
C ALA A 264 -18.05 -2.22 -5.96
N VAL A 265 -18.61 -1.09 -6.38
CA VAL A 265 -19.27 -0.14 -5.47
C VAL A 265 -20.50 -0.72 -4.74
N GLU A 266 -21.02 -1.85 -5.22
CA GLU A 266 -22.19 -2.53 -4.66
C GLU A 266 -21.82 -3.54 -3.56
N VAL A 267 -20.52 -3.91 -3.46
CA VAL A 267 -19.97 -4.79 -2.42
C VAL A 267 -18.79 -4.10 -1.76
N LYS A 268 -19.00 -3.63 -0.55
CA LYS A 268 -17.93 -2.96 0.22
C LYS A 268 -17.34 -3.92 1.24
N VAL A 269 -16.02 -4.00 1.30
CA VAL A 269 -15.32 -4.74 2.37
C VAL A 269 -15.65 -4.09 3.71
N GLY A 270 -15.96 -4.90 4.72
CA GLY A 270 -16.47 -4.44 6.03
C GLY A 270 -17.98 -4.26 6.10
N ASP A 271 -18.73 -4.42 4.98
CA ASP A 271 -20.20 -4.36 5.00
C ASP A 271 -20.81 -5.62 5.65
N THR A 272 -22.04 -5.49 6.05
CA THR A 272 -22.84 -6.56 6.66
C THR A 272 -23.83 -7.12 5.65
N ILE A 273 -23.83 -8.45 5.52
CA ILE A 273 -24.86 -9.19 4.77
C ILE A 273 -25.95 -9.63 5.76
N THR A 274 -27.21 -9.38 5.40
CA THR A 274 -28.39 -9.83 6.14
C THR A 274 -29.48 -10.37 5.21
N HIS A 275 -30.51 -11.04 5.72
CA HIS A 275 -31.67 -11.42 4.91
C HIS A 275 -32.58 -10.23 4.63
N SER A 276 -33.07 -10.08 3.40
CA SER A 276 -34.04 -9.03 3.04
C SER A 276 -35.36 -9.17 3.81
N ALA A 277 -35.84 -10.41 4.00
CA ALA A 277 -37.10 -10.67 4.69
C ALA A 277 -37.01 -10.56 6.23
N ARG A 278 -35.84 -10.82 6.81
CA ARG A 278 -35.59 -10.77 8.26
C ARG A 278 -34.26 -10.10 8.53
N PRO A 279 -34.17 -8.76 8.33
CA PRO A 279 -32.93 -8.04 8.48
C PRO A 279 -32.44 -8.03 9.95
N CYS A 280 -31.12 -7.98 10.13
CA CYS A 280 -30.51 -7.76 11.44
C CYS A 280 -30.85 -6.36 11.98
N ALA A 281 -30.86 -6.21 13.30
CA ALA A 281 -31.22 -4.95 13.96
C ALA A 281 -30.18 -3.84 13.75
N ALA A 282 -28.90 -4.21 13.58
CA ALA A 282 -27.80 -3.27 13.35
C ALA A 282 -26.74 -3.93 12.43
N ALA A 283 -26.04 -3.10 11.66
CA ALA A 283 -24.83 -3.51 10.98
C ALA A 283 -23.74 -3.89 11.99
N ILE A 284 -22.79 -4.73 11.55
CA ILE A 284 -21.60 -5.04 12.34
C ILE A 284 -20.80 -3.74 12.49
N ALA A 285 -20.40 -3.43 13.74
CA ALA A 285 -19.62 -2.22 14.02
C ALA A 285 -18.24 -2.26 13.35
N GLY A 286 -17.71 -1.06 13.09
CA GLY A 286 -16.37 -0.91 12.56
C GLY A 286 -16.27 -0.85 11.03
N PHE A 287 -17.39 -0.71 10.30
CA PHE A 287 -17.33 -0.34 8.90
C PHE A 287 -16.84 1.10 8.77
N GLU A 288 -15.68 1.26 8.15
CA GLU A 288 -15.13 2.56 7.77
C GLU A 288 -14.80 2.53 6.27
N GLU A 289 -15.08 3.63 5.60
CA GLU A 289 -14.69 3.78 4.20
C GLU A 289 -13.21 4.11 4.11
N VAL A 290 -12.44 3.30 3.39
CA VAL A 290 -11.01 3.52 3.20
C VAL A 290 -10.80 4.80 2.40
N LYS A 291 -10.03 5.72 2.94
CA LYS A 291 -9.66 6.96 2.25
C LYS A 291 -8.23 6.86 1.75
N PRO A 292 -7.99 7.06 0.47
CA PRO A 292 -6.64 7.14 -0.06
C PRO A 292 -5.89 8.30 0.59
N MET A 293 -4.60 8.09 0.84
CA MET A 293 -3.74 9.10 1.46
C MET A 293 -2.68 9.63 0.48
N VAL A 294 -2.37 8.87 -0.55
CA VAL A 294 -1.39 9.21 -1.59
C VAL A 294 -2.08 9.29 -2.93
N PHE A 295 -1.82 10.36 -3.68
CA PHE A 295 -2.43 10.60 -4.98
C PHE A 295 -1.37 10.82 -6.04
N ALA A 296 -1.53 10.18 -7.20
CA ALA A 296 -0.67 10.39 -8.37
C ALA A 296 -1.51 10.39 -9.65
N GLY A 297 -1.09 11.18 -10.64
CA GLY A 297 -1.66 11.09 -11.98
C GLY A 297 -1.11 9.88 -12.71
N MET A 298 -1.95 9.10 -13.37
CA MET A 298 -1.58 8.00 -14.26
C MET A 298 -1.99 8.32 -15.69
N TYR A 299 -1.03 8.27 -16.58
CA TYR A 299 -1.20 8.61 -17.99
C TYR A 299 -0.72 7.47 -18.87
N PRO A 300 -1.42 7.14 -19.96
CA PRO A 300 -0.93 6.12 -20.88
C PRO A 300 0.33 6.62 -21.59
N VAL A 301 1.30 5.76 -21.84
CA VAL A 301 2.52 6.09 -22.59
C VAL A 301 2.18 6.56 -24.01
N GLN A 302 1.13 6.01 -24.60
CA GLN A 302 0.60 6.38 -25.90
C GLN A 302 -0.75 7.08 -25.72
N ALA A 303 -0.89 8.30 -26.20
CA ALA A 303 -2.08 9.13 -25.98
C ALA A 303 -3.40 8.52 -26.52
N ASP A 304 -3.32 7.69 -27.56
CA ASP A 304 -4.44 6.98 -28.17
C ASP A 304 -4.98 5.83 -27.28
N LYS A 305 -4.22 5.41 -26.25
CA LYS A 305 -4.61 4.36 -25.30
C LYS A 305 -5.40 4.86 -24.09
N PHE A 306 -5.88 6.09 -24.07
CA PHE A 306 -6.62 6.64 -22.94
C PHE A 306 -7.90 5.84 -22.60
N GLU A 307 -8.69 5.46 -23.62
CA GLU A 307 -9.89 4.65 -23.39
C GLU A 307 -9.58 3.21 -22.95
N GLU A 308 -8.47 2.65 -23.40
CA GLU A 308 -7.97 1.35 -22.95
C GLU A 308 -7.53 1.43 -21.48
N LEU A 309 -6.83 2.52 -21.08
CA LEU A 309 -6.47 2.77 -19.67
C LEU A 309 -7.72 2.90 -18.79
N ARG A 310 -8.74 3.65 -19.23
CA ARG A 310 -10.03 3.76 -18.50
C ARG A 310 -10.62 2.39 -18.23
N ALA A 311 -10.80 1.58 -19.27
CA ALA A 311 -11.39 0.25 -19.15
C ALA A 311 -10.53 -0.69 -18.26
N THR A 312 -9.21 -0.48 -18.25
CA THR A 312 -8.29 -1.23 -17.40
C THR A 312 -8.43 -0.82 -15.93
N LEU A 313 -8.48 0.47 -15.64
CA LEU A 313 -8.69 0.97 -14.26
C LEU A 313 -10.05 0.56 -13.70
N GLU A 314 -11.11 0.57 -14.53
CA GLU A 314 -12.43 0.04 -14.14
C GLU A 314 -12.36 -1.43 -13.72
N LYS A 315 -11.67 -2.27 -14.50
CA LYS A 315 -11.47 -3.68 -14.16
C LYS A 315 -10.59 -3.87 -12.93
N PHE A 316 -9.54 -3.05 -12.80
CA PHE A 316 -8.65 -3.10 -11.64
C PHE A 316 -9.40 -2.78 -10.34
N GLN A 317 -10.23 -1.74 -10.34
CA GLN A 317 -11.05 -1.33 -9.20
C GLN A 317 -12.03 -2.42 -8.74
N LEU A 318 -12.46 -3.32 -9.62
CA LEU A 318 -13.29 -4.47 -9.25
C LEU A 318 -12.56 -5.44 -8.29
N ASN A 319 -11.23 -5.48 -8.36
CA ASN A 319 -10.38 -6.34 -7.55
C ASN A 319 -9.69 -5.60 -6.40
N ASP A 320 -9.81 -4.28 -6.35
CA ASP A 320 -9.18 -3.44 -5.35
C ASP A 320 -10.11 -2.30 -4.95
N ALA A 321 -10.86 -2.52 -3.87
CA ALA A 321 -11.87 -1.57 -3.39
C ALA A 321 -11.26 -0.29 -2.79
N SER A 322 -9.97 -0.30 -2.45
CA SER A 322 -9.25 0.85 -1.90
C SER A 322 -8.76 1.81 -2.99
N PHE A 323 -8.65 1.33 -4.22
CA PHE A 323 -8.22 2.11 -5.36
C PHE A 323 -9.33 3.01 -5.88
N VAL A 324 -9.05 4.32 -5.97
CA VAL A 324 -9.97 5.31 -6.55
C VAL A 324 -9.29 6.04 -7.70
N TYR A 325 -10.08 6.46 -8.69
CA TYR A 325 -9.57 7.25 -9.80
C TYR A 325 -10.62 8.21 -10.34
N GLU A 326 -10.17 9.34 -10.84
CA GLU A 326 -10.97 10.36 -11.51
C GLU A 326 -10.26 10.86 -12.77
N PRO A 327 -10.99 11.29 -13.82
CA PRO A 327 -10.38 11.83 -15.02
C PRO A 327 -9.54 13.07 -14.72
N GLU A 328 -8.35 13.14 -15.29
CA GLU A 328 -7.43 14.26 -15.18
C GLU A 328 -6.84 14.60 -16.54
N SER A 329 -6.43 15.84 -16.73
CA SER A 329 -5.71 16.28 -17.92
C SER A 329 -4.46 17.05 -17.54
N SER A 330 -3.35 16.78 -18.23
CA SER A 330 -2.08 17.46 -18.08
C SER A 330 -1.69 18.12 -19.41
N LEU A 331 -1.19 19.35 -19.35
CA LEU A 331 -0.67 20.03 -20.54
C LEU A 331 0.52 19.29 -21.15
N ALA A 332 1.30 18.60 -20.32
CA ALA A 332 2.51 17.87 -20.74
C ALA A 332 2.20 16.44 -21.19
N LEU A 333 1.25 15.74 -20.56
CA LEU A 333 0.99 14.29 -20.72
C LEU A 333 -0.33 13.98 -21.43
N GLY A 334 -1.20 14.98 -21.62
CA GLY A 334 -2.51 14.79 -22.24
C GLY A 334 -3.58 14.32 -21.25
N PHE A 335 -4.46 13.42 -21.69
CA PHE A 335 -5.53 12.87 -20.86
C PHE A 335 -5.06 11.65 -20.08
N GLY A 336 -5.43 11.58 -18.80
CA GLY A 336 -5.11 10.51 -17.88
C GLY A 336 -6.11 10.46 -16.72
N PHE A 337 -5.66 9.89 -15.61
CA PHE A 337 -6.49 9.74 -14.40
C PHE A 337 -5.68 10.14 -13.17
N ARG A 338 -6.32 10.87 -12.27
CA ARG A 338 -5.86 11.07 -10.90
C ARG A 338 -6.25 9.86 -10.08
N CYS A 339 -5.28 9.13 -9.59
CA CYS A 339 -5.47 7.90 -8.84
C CYS A 339 -5.11 8.11 -7.38
N GLY A 340 -5.90 7.52 -6.48
CA GLY A 340 -5.66 7.51 -5.05
C GLY A 340 -5.24 6.13 -4.56
N PHE A 341 -4.26 6.10 -3.67
CA PHE A 341 -3.60 4.91 -3.14
C PHE A 341 -3.52 4.97 -1.61
N LEU A 342 -3.43 3.82 -0.97
CA LEU A 342 -3.24 3.72 0.48
C LEU A 342 -1.86 4.23 0.90
N GLY A 343 -0.83 3.92 0.11
CA GLY A 343 0.55 4.33 0.33
C GLY A 343 1.40 4.13 -0.93
N LEU A 344 2.72 4.23 -0.78
CA LEU A 344 3.65 4.07 -1.91
C LEU A 344 3.76 2.63 -2.41
N LEU A 345 3.80 1.67 -1.50
CA LEU A 345 3.85 0.27 -1.92
C LEU A 345 2.61 -0.11 -2.70
N HIS A 346 1.44 0.38 -2.28
CA HIS A 346 0.19 0.19 -3.02
C HIS A 346 0.29 0.80 -4.43
N LEU A 347 0.84 2.02 -4.58
CA LEU A 347 1.06 2.64 -5.90
C LEU A 347 1.98 1.78 -6.78
N GLU A 348 3.10 1.28 -6.25
CA GLU A 348 4.02 0.41 -7.00
C GLU A 348 3.34 -0.89 -7.44
N ILE A 349 2.57 -1.51 -6.55
CA ILE A 349 1.82 -2.74 -6.83
C ILE A 349 0.79 -2.49 -7.94
N VAL A 350 0.03 -1.39 -7.86
CA VAL A 350 -0.94 -1.03 -8.90
C VAL A 350 -0.25 -0.86 -10.25
N GLN A 351 0.87 -0.14 -10.33
CA GLN A 351 1.63 0.03 -11.58
C GLN A 351 2.08 -1.31 -12.17
N GLU A 352 2.66 -2.16 -11.32
CA GLU A 352 3.19 -3.46 -11.75
C GLU A 352 2.07 -4.39 -12.21
N ARG A 353 0.93 -4.39 -11.53
CA ARG A 353 -0.25 -5.17 -11.90
C ARG A 353 -0.88 -4.68 -13.21
N LEU A 354 -0.97 -3.35 -13.42
CA LEU A 354 -1.44 -2.78 -14.69
C LEU A 354 -0.57 -3.24 -15.85
N PHE A 355 0.75 -3.29 -15.64
CA PHE A 355 1.69 -3.76 -16.64
C PHE A 355 1.56 -5.28 -16.88
N ARG A 356 1.58 -6.12 -15.83
CA ARG A 356 1.61 -7.58 -15.96
C ARG A 356 0.27 -8.19 -16.34
N GLU A 357 -0.81 -7.77 -15.68
CA GLU A 357 -2.13 -8.37 -15.86
C GLU A 357 -2.86 -7.83 -17.10
N PHE A 358 -2.62 -6.55 -17.44
CA PHE A 358 -3.37 -5.86 -18.49
C PHE A 358 -2.49 -5.40 -19.67
N ASN A 359 -1.17 -5.62 -19.61
CA ASN A 359 -0.20 -5.10 -20.59
C ASN A 359 -0.34 -3.59 -20.83
N MET A 360 -0.68 -2.85 -19.75
CA MET A 360 -0.88 -1.41 -19.77
C MET A 360 0.31 -0.70 -19.12
N ASP A 361 1.12 -0.05 -19.95
CA ASP A 361 2.26 0.75 -19.49
C ASP A 361 1.82 2.19 -19.24
N VAL A 362 2.10 2.70 -18.04
CA VAL A 362 1.64 4.01 -17.58
C VAL A 362 2.79 4.91 -17.13
N ILE A 363 2.63 6.21 -17.31
CA ILE A 363 3.47 7.25 -16.72
C ILE A 363 2.79 7.72 -15.45
N THR A 364 3.51 7.66 -14.33
CA THR A 364 3.01 8.17 -13.06
C THR A 364 3.65 9.52 -12.75
N THR A 365 2.85 10.47 -12.31
CA THR A 365 3.36 11.77 -11.82
C THR A 365 3.91 11.64 -10.41
N VAL A 366 4.54 12.71 -9.92
CA VAL A 366 5.02 12.81 -8.54
C VAL A 366 3.85 12.57 -7.58
N PRO A 367 3.95 11.59 -6.65
CA PRO A 367 2.91 11.37 -5.64
C PRO A 367 2.75 12.59 -4.74
N ASN A 368 1.52 12.90 -4.37
CA ASN A 368 1.18 13.94 -3.42
C ASN A 368 0.23 13.35 -2.36
N VAL A 369 0.26 13.93 -1.18
CA VAL A 369 -0.72 13.62 -0.13
C VAL A 369 -1.97 14.47 -0.29
N SER A 370 -3.03 14.16 0.44
CA SER A 370 -4.22 15.00 0.54
C SER A 370 -3.96 16.15 1.50
N TYR A 371 -4.21 17.38 1.07
CA TYR A 371 -4.08 18.59 1.88
C TYR A 371 -5.46 19.20 2.13
N LYS A 372 -5.66 19.80 3.30
CA LYS A 372 -6.84 20.63 3.59
C LYS A 372 -6.47 22.08 3.44
N VAL A 373 -7.13 22.76 2.51
CA VAL A 373 -6.91 24.18 2.24
C VAL A 373 -8.08 24.98 2.79
N TYR A 374 -7.81 25.82 3.75
CA TYR A 374 -8.79 26.74 4.33
C TYR A 374 -8.74 28.04 3.57
N THR A 375 -9.89 28.44 3.02
CA THR A 375 -9.99 29.69 2.26
C THR A 375 -10.35 30.87 3.17
N THR A 376 -9.99 32.07 2.75
CA THR A 376 -10.37 33.33 3.42
C THR A 376 -11.88 33.55 3.50
N GLN A 377 -12.67 32.78 2.73
CA GLN A 377 -14.13 32.78 2.74
C GLN A 377 -14.74 31.77 3.71
N GLY A 378 -13.89 30.96 4.41
CA GLY A 378 -14.33 29.95 5.38
C GLY A 378 -14.66 28.59 4.77
N GLU A 379 -14.36 28.36 3.50
CA GLU A 379 -14.52 27.05 2.86
C GLU A 379 -13.28 26.18 3.13
N VAL A 380 -13.49 24.87 3.28
CA VAL A 380 -12.43 23.86 3.40
C VAL A 380 -12.41 23.02 2.14
N LEU A 381 -11.29 23.02 1.45
CA LEU A 381 -11.09 22.28 0.20
C LEU A 381 -10.09 21.14 0.42
N ASP A 382 -10.46 19.93 0.02
CA ASP A 382 -9.51 18.81 -0.06
C ASP A 382 -8.76 18.89 -1.39
N VAL A 383 -7.44 19.14 -1.32
CA VAL A 383 -6.59 19.33 -2.50
C VAL A 383 -5.60 18.17 -2.61
N HIS A 384 -5.77 17.35 -3.65
CA HIS A 384 -4.91 16.20 -3.95
C HIS A 384 -3.95 16.49 -5.12
N ASN A 385 -4.25 17.53 -5.91
CA ASN A 385 -3.46 17.96 -7.05
C ASN A 385 -2.97 19.39 -6.83
N PRO A 386 -1.65 19.67 -6.94
CA PRO A 386 -1.11 21.02 -6.86
C PRO A 386 -1.76 22.03 -7.82
N SER A 387 -2.26 21.56 -8.97
CA SER A 387 -2.97 22.41 -9.94
C SER A 387 -4.33 22.89 -9.45
N GLY A 388 -4.94 22.18 -8.50
CA GLY A 388 -6.22 22.55 -7.86
C GLY A 388 -6.07 23.55 -6.72
N LEU A 389 -4.84 23.98 -6.39
CA LEU A 389 -4.62 24.95 -5.31
C LEU A 389 -5.22 26.31 -5.68
N PRO A 390 -6.05 26.94 -4.82
CA PRO A 390 -6.57 28.29 -5.04
C PRO A 390 -5.45 29.32 -5.16
N ALA A 391 -5.79 30.49 -5.68
CA ALA A 391 -4.84 31.62 -5.71
C ALA A 391 -4.35 31.95 -4.28
N PRO A 392 -3.07 32.25 -4.07
CA PRO A 392 -2.50 32.48 -2.73
C PRO A 392 -3.26 33.53 -1.88
N THR A 393 -3.90 34.50 -2.53
CA THR A 393 -4.72 35.53 -1.87
C THR A 393 -6.03 35.02 -1.29
N LEU A 394 -6.49 33.83 -1.74
CA LEU A 394 -7.72 33.18 -1.26
C LEU A 394 -7.45 32.13 -0.18
N ILE A 395 -6.19 31.84 0.10
CA ILE A 395 -5.78 30.85 1.10
C ILE A 395 -5.56 31.56 2.44
N ASP A 396 -6.22 31.07 3.49
CA ASP A 396 -5.95 31.48 4.87
C ASP A 396 -4.79 30.65 5.42
N HIS A 397 -4.93 29.32 5.44
CA HIS A 397 -3.86 28.38 5.80
C HIS A 397 -4.07 27.02 5.12
N ILE A 398 -3.01 26.21 5.16
CA ILE A 398 -3.02 24.84 4.62
C ILE A 398 -2.63 23.90 5.75
N GLU A 399 -3.38 22.80 5.86
CA GLU A 399 -3.05 21.70 6.76
C GLU A 399 -2.58 20.48 5.96
N GLU A 400 -1.54 19.84 6.47
CA GLU A 400 -1.01 18.57 5.95
C GLU A 400 -1.26 17.41 6.92
N PRO A 401 -1.43 16.18 6.41
CA PRO A 401 -1.60 14.99 7.25
C PRO A 401 -0.31 14.66 7.99
N PHE A 402 -0.43 14.40 9.28
CA PHE A 402 0.63 13.91 10.14
C PHE A 402 0.44 12.42 10.44
N ILE A 403 1.56 11.77 10.65
CA ILE A 403 1.62 10.37 11.05
C ILE A 403 2.34 10.25 12.39
N ARG A 404 2.02 9.19 13.11
CA ARG A 404 2.85 8.67 14.19
C ARG A 404 3.66 7.50 13.65
N ALA A 405 4.96 7.70 13.56
CA ALA A 405 5.92 6.75 13.06
C ALA A 405 6.58 5.99 14.22
N GLN A 406 6.68 4.69 14.11
CA GLN A 406 7.40 3.79 15.01
C GLN A 406 8.61 3.21 14.28
N ILE A 407 9.80 3.39 14.81
CA ILE A 407 11.06 2.93 14.23
C ILE A 407 11.76 2.06 15.26
N ILE A 408 11.94 0.78 14.97
CA ILE A 408 12.76 -0.11 15.81
C ILE A 408 14.09 -0.34 15.12
N SER A 409 15.19 -0.13 15.83
CA SER A 409 16.54 -0.31 15.29
C SER A 409 17.55 -0.66 16.39
N LYS A 410 18.76 -1.03 15.98
CA LYS A 410 19.88 -1.15 16.92
C LYS A 410 20.30 0.23 17.42
N THR A 411 20.71 0.29 18.69
CA THR A 411 21.16 1.53 19.35
C THR A 411 22.35 2.20 18.65
N ASP A 412 23.17 1.44 17.94
CA ASP A 412 24.31 1.94 17.14
C ASP A 412 23.86 2.96 16.06
N PHE A 413 22.64 2.85 15.56
CA PHE A 413 22.11 3.70 14.50
C PHE A 413 21.21 4.84 15.01
N TYR A 414 21.01 4.93 16.35
CA TYR A 414 20.12 5.90 16.98
C TYR A 414 20.37 7.33 16.48
N GLY A 415 21.62 7.81 16.54
CA GLY A 415 21.96 9.18 16.13
C GLY A 415 21.73 9.45 14.64
N ALA A 416 21.98 8.46 13.77
CA ALA A 416 21.77 8.62 12.33
C ALA A 416 20.28 8.64 11.98
N ILE A 417 19.47 7.81 12.65
CA ILE A 417 18.00 7.79 12.49
C ILE A 417 17.38 9.07 13.02
N MET A 418 17.79 9.51 14.21
CA MET A 418 17.31 10.78 14.79
C MET A 418 17.57 11.95 13.83
N LYS A 419 18.78 12.05 13.27
CA LYS A 419 19.11 13.09 12.30
C LYS A 419 18.20 13.00 11.06
N LEU A 420 18.01 11.81 10.50
CA LEU A 420 17.13 11.60 9.35
C LEU A 420 15.70 12.07 9.65
N CYS A 421 15.14 11.69 10.80
CA CYS A 421 13.79 12.10 11.20
C CYS A 421 13.68 13.63 11.39
N MET A 422 14.68 14.26 12.00
CA MET A 422 14.71 15.72 12.16
C MET A 422 14.81 16.43 10.81
N ASP A 423 15.64 15.94 9.88
CA ASP A 423 15.77 16.48 8.51
C ASP A 423 14.44 16.37 7.74
N LYS A 424 13.56 15.43 8.15
CA LYS A 424 12.21 15.20 7.63
C LYS A 424 11.11 15.83 8.51
N ARG A 425 11.41 16.89 9.22
CA ARG A 425 10.49 17.65 10.10
C ARG A 425 9.83 16.81 11.19
N GLY A 426 10.45 15.67 11.55
CA GLY A 426 9.96 14.78 12.59
C GLY A 426 10.20 15.34 13.98
N THR A 427 9.21 15.18 14.86
CA THR A 427 9.30 15.49 16.29
C THR A 427 9.32 14.22 17.09
N LEU A 428 10.37 13.99 17.89
CA LEU A 428 10.46 12.84 18.77
C LEU A 428 9.39 12.95 19.87
N ILE A 429 8.55 11.94 19.98
CA ILE A 429 7.50 11.83 20.98
C ILE A 429 7.94 10.96 22.15
N GLY A 430 8.65 9.88 21.86
CA GLY A 430 9.13 8.95 22.88
C GLY A 430 10.23 8.03 22.37
N GLU A 431 10.94 7.46 23.32
CA GLU A 431 11.91 6.40 23.08
C GLU A 431 11.73 5.31 24.13
N HIS A 432 11.83 4.07 23.68
CA HIS A 432 11.73 2.91 24.55
C HIS A 432 12.82 1.88 24.18
N TYR A 433 13.63 1.49 25.16
CA TYR A 433 14.66 0.47 24.96
C TYR A 433 14.03 -0.90 25.17
N ILE A 434 13.86 -1.65 24.08
CA ILE A 434 13.34 -3.02 24.09
C ILE A 434 14.39 -3.94 24.72
N THR A 435 15.66 -3.74 24.33
CA THR A 435 16.84 -4.43 24.91
C THR A 435 17.99 -3.43 25.01
N SER A 436 19.11 -3.85 25.60
CA SER A 436 20.31 -3.00 25.69
C SER A 436 20.88 -2.56 24.33
N ASP A 437 20.61 -3.31 23.26
CA ASP A 437 21.09 -3.06 21.91
C ASP A 437 19.99 -2.64 20.92
N ARG A 438 18.70 -2.61 21.33
CA ARG A 438 17.56 -2.25 20.49
C ARG A 438 16.69 -1.17 21.13
N VAL A 439 16.31 -0.20 20.32
CA VAL A 439 15.49 0.94 20.71
C VAL A 439 14.31 1.12 19.75
N GLU A 440 13.17 1.40 20.30
CA GLU A 440 11.99 1.90 19.62
C GLU A 440 11.95 3.42 19.73
N LEU A 441 11.77 4.09 18.62
CA LEU A 441 11.65 5.55 18.51
C LEU A 441 10.27 5.89 17.95
N THR A 442 9.53 6.73 18.65
CA THR A 442 8.23 7.22 18.21
C THR A 442 8.34 8.67 17.78
N TYR A 443 7.98 8.96 16.53
CA TYR A 443 7.99 10.30 15.94
C TYR A 443 6.62 10.72 15.44
N ASP A 444 6.27 12.00 15.60
CA ASP A 444 5.24 12.65 14.80
C ASP A 444 5.91 13.28 13.57
N MET A 445 5.45 12.95 12.38
CA MET A 445 6.06 13.39 11.10
C MET A 445 4.98 13.75 10.08
N PRO A 446 5.23 14.73 9.19
CA PRO A 446 4.34 14.94 8.05
C PRO A 446 4.40 13.75 7.09
N LEU A 447 3.23 13.27 6.64
CA LEU A 447 3.15 12.16 5.67
C LEU A 447 3.88 12.50 4.37
N SER A 448 3.81 13.76 3.93
CA SER A 448 4.48 14.24 2.72
C SER A 448 5.99 14.03 2.70
N GLU A 449 6.64 14.00 3.87
CA GLU A 449 8.09 13.81 3.97
C GLU A 449 8.55 12.36 3.88
N ILE A 450 7.61 11.40 4.06
CA ILE A 450 7.92 9.98 3.98
C ILE A 450 7.67 9.41 2.58
N VAL A 451 6.71 9.98 1.86
CA VAL A 451 6.22 9.46 0.58
C VAL A 451 7.30 9.34 -0.50
N PHE A 452 8.45 9.99 -0.40
CA PHE A 452 9.44 9.96 -1.47
C PHE A 452 10.60 8.99 -1.25
N ASP A 453 11.35 9.14 -0.19
CA ASP A 453 12.67 8.49 -0.05
C ASP A 453 13.02 8.09 1.38
N PHE A 454 12.09 8.29 2.30
CA PHE A 454 12.36 8.09 3.72
C PHE A 454 12.73 6.64 4.05
N TYR A 455 11.99 5.67 3.52
CA TYR A 455 12.20 4.26 3.80
C TYR A 455 13.56 3.77 3.27
N ASP A 456 13.93 4.16 2.06
CA ASP A 456 15.22 3.81 1.47
C ASP A 456 16.38 4.44 2.24
N LYS A 457 16.23 5.71 2.65
CA LYS A 457 17.19 6.39 3.50
C LYS A 457 17.31 5.74 4.88
N LEU A 458 16.17 5.38 5.48
CA LEU A 458 16.14 4.69 6.78
C LEU A 458 16.88 3.35 6.70
N LYS A 459 16.60 2.55 5.68
CA LYS A 459 17.34 1.31 5.41
C LYS A 459 18.84 1.56 5.22
N SER A 460 19.19 2.58 4.44
CA SER A 460 20.59 2.92 4.17
C SER A 460 21.36 3.33 5.45
N VAL A 461 20.82 4.26 6.25
CA VAL A 461 21.48 4.77 7.47
C VAL A 461 21.55 3.73 8.57
N SER A 462 20.61 2.80 8.60
CA SER A 462 20.56 1.68 9.56
C SER A 462 21.20 0.41 9.05
N LYS A 463 21.76 0.39 7.84
CA LYS A 463 22.29 -0.81 7.16
C LYS A 463 21.29 -1.97 7.11
N GLY A 464 19.99 -1.65 6.98
CA GLY A 464 18.91 -2.62 6.95
C GLY A 464 18.40 -3.10 8.31
N TYR A 465 18.94 -2.58 9.42
CA TYR A 465 18.50 -2.98 10.77
C TYR A 465 17.30 -2.24 11.31
N ALA A 466 16.84 -1.16 10.65
CA ALA A 466 15.65 -0.45 11.09
C ALA A 466 14.38 -1.02 10.42
N SER A 467 13.39 -1.29 11.23
CA SER A 467 12.00 -1.49 10.79
C SER A 467 11.21 -0.21 11.02
N PHE A 468 10.19 -0.01 10.20
CA PHE A 468 9.38 1.20 10.18
C PHE A 468 7.92 0.84 10.02
N ASP A 469 7.08 1.47 10.84
CA ASP A 469 5.65 1.41 10.74
C ASP A 469 5.05 2.77 11.10
N TYR A 470 3.83 3.06 10.64
CA TYR A 470 3.18 4.34 10.94
C TYR A 470 1.65 4.24 10.85
N HIS A 471 0.97 5.15 11.51
CA HIS A 471 -0.46 5.39 11.30
C HIS A 471 -0.73 6.89 11.20
N VAL A 472 -1.76 7.23 10.43
CA VAL A 472 -2.18 8.63 10.26
C VAL A 472 -2.88 9.09 11.53
N THR A 473 -2.54 10.29 12.01
CA THR A 473 -3.10 10.87 13.23
C THR A 473 -4.06 12.01 12.95
N ASP A 474 -3.54 13.17 12.62
CA ASP A 474 -4.29 14.41 12.50
C ASP A 474 -3.79 15.24 11.31
N PHE A 475 -4.47 16.34 11.03
CA PHE A 475 -4.00 17.35 10.09
C PHE A 475 -3.49 18.55 10.89
N ARG A 476 -2.32 19.07 10.50
CA ARG A 476 -1.67 20.21 11.17
C ARG A 476 -1.31 21.28 10.18
N THR A 477 -1.47 22.54 10.60
CA THR A 477 -1.10 23.71 9.80
C THR A 477 0.39 23.70 9.45
N ALA A 478 0.70 23.93 8.16
CA ALA A 478 2.07 23.99 7.68
C ALA A 478 2.26 25.10 6.65
N ARG A 479 3.50 25.62 6.56
CA ARG A 479 3.89 26.62 5.56
C ARG A 479 4.23 25.94 4.25
N LEU A 480 3.20 25.57 3.49
CA LEU A 480 3.34 24.90 2.21
C LEU A 480 3.28 25.89 1.06
N VAL A 481 4.10 25.64 0.06
CA VAL A 481 4.14 26.41 -1.19
C VAL A 481 4.03 25.48 -2.39
N LYS A 482 3.39 25.98 -3.45
CA LYS A 482 3.38 25.28 -4.73
C LYS A 482 4.70 25.52 -5.44
N LEU A 483 5.43 24.44 -5.70
CA LEU A 483 6.64 24.44 -6.50
C LEU A 483 6.31 24.01 -7.92
N ASP A 484 6.42 24.93 -8.87
CA ASP A 484 6.22 24.66 -10.29
C ASP A 484 7.56 24.47 -11.00
N ILE A 485 7.62 23.48 -11.88
CA ILE A 485 8.76 23.27 -12.78
C ILE A 485 8.43 23.84 -14.15
N LEU A 486 9.25 24.78 -14.62
CA LEU A 486 9.06 25.43 -15.90
C LEU A 486 10.12 24.96 -16.91
N LEU A 487 9.66 24.61 -18.10
CA LEU A 487 10.54 24.27 -19.25
C LEU A 487 10.42 25.37 -20.30
N ASN A 488 11.48 26.15 -20.45
CA ASN A 488 11.49 27.37 -21.30
C ASN A 488 10.45 28.44 -20.92
N GLY A 489 9.96 28.40 -19.69
CA GLY A 489 8.93 29.30 -19.18
C GLY A 489 7.52 28.70 -19.14
N ASP A 490 7.33 27.56 -19.80
CA ASP A 490 6.03 26.85 -19.79
C ASP A 490 5.99 25.88 -18.59
N PRO A 491 4.89 25.85 -17.81
CA PRO A 491 4.78 24.97 -16.67
C PRO A 491 4.63 23.51 -17.10
N ALA A 492 5.41 22.62 -16.47
CA ALA A 492 5.25 21.18 -16.55
C ALA A 492 4.43 20.72 -15.32
N ASP A 493 3.12 20.80 -15.43
CA ASP A 493 2.15 20.54 -14.35
C ASP A 493 2.31 19.17 -13.71
N ALA A 494 2.66 18.15 -14.47
CA ALA A 494 2.96 16.80 -13.99
C ALA A 494 4.16 16.71 -13.02
N LEU A 495 5.00 17.75 -12.98
CA LEU A 495 6.17 17.86 -12.08
C LEU A 495 5.95 18.87 -10.95
N SER A 496 4.78 19.52 -10.89
CA SER A 496 4.43 20.44 -9.81
C SER A 496 4.12 19.67 -8.53
N THR A 497 4.54 20.21 -7.39
CA THR A 497 4.30 19.61 -6.07
C THR A 497 4.05 20.66 -5.00
N LEU A 498 3.35 20.28 -3.92
CA LEU A 498 3.27 21.06 -2.70
C LEU A 498 4.40 20.62 -1.77
N ILE A 499 5.17 21.59 -1.28
CA ILE A 499 6.35 21.34 -0.44
C ILE A 499 6.45 22.41 0.66
N HIS A 500 7.06 22.04 1.78
CA HIS A 500 7.35 23.01 2.84
C HIS A 500 8.31 24.10 2.35
N GLU A 501 8.03 25.36 2.69
CA GLU A 501 8.77 26.54 2.21
C GLU A 501 10.28 26.41 2.43
N ASP A 502 10.70 25.91 3.60
CA ASP A 502 12.10 25.76 3.97
C ASP A 502 12.86 24.76 3.07
N HIS A 503 12.18 23.76 2.52
CA HIS A 503 12.76 22.71 1.67
C HIS A 503 12.64 23.00 0.16
N ALA A 504 11.83 23.99 -0.22
CA ALA A 504 11.49 24.26 -1.62
C ALA A 504 12.70 24.58 -2.50
N TYR A 505 13.69 25.32 -1.99
CA TYR A 505 14.90 25.67 -2.74
C TYR A 505 15.77 24.44 -3.05
N GLU A 506 16.07 23.64 -2.03
CA GLU A 506 16.92 22.46 -2.19
C GLU A 506 16.29 21.42 -3.11
N PHE A 507 15.01 21.14 -2.90
CA PHE A 507 14.24 20.21 -3.71
C PHE A 507 14.14 20.70 -5.16
N GLY A 508 13.79 21.98 -5.39
CA GLY A 508 13.72 22.57 -6.73
C GLY A 508 15.05 22.53 -7.47
N ARG A 509 16.18 22.76 -6.75
CA ARG A 509 17.51 22.66 -7.33
C ARG A 509 17.86 21.23 -7.73
N LYS A 510 17.58 20.25 -6.89
CA LYS A 510 17.81 18.82 -7.19
C LYS A 510 17.03 18.37 -8.42
N ILE A 511 15.73 18.71 -8.50
CA ILE A 511 14.90 18.43 -9.67
C ILE A 511 15.50 19.05 -10.94
N CYS A 512 15.85 20.34 -10.90
CA CYS A 512 16.42 21.01 -12.06
C CYS A 512 17.72 20.35 -12.55
N LEU A 513 18.59 19.91 -11.63
CA LEU A 513 19.83 19.19 -11.97
C LEU A 513 19.51 17.82 -12.60
N LYS A 514 18.63 17.05 -12.00
CA LYS A 514 18.25 15.71 -12.53
C LYS A 514 17.58 15.81 -13.89
N LEU A 515 16.67 16.75 -14.09
CA LEU A 515 16.03 16.98 -15.38
C LEU A 515 17.03 17.43 -16.45
N LYS A 516 18.04 18.24 -16.09
CA LYS A 516 19.11 18.63 -17.01
C LYS A 516 19.94 17.43 -17.51
N GLU A 517 20.13 16.41 -16.68
CA GLU A 517 20.84 15.19 -17.04
C GLU A 517 20.01 14.29 -17.97
N LEU A 518 18.71 14.20 -17.71
CA LEU A 518 17.79 13.26 -18.36
C LEU A 518 17.16 13.80 -19.64
N ILE A 519 16.92 15.11 -19.72
CA ILE A 519 16.35 15.71 -20.92
C ILE A 519 17.40 15.72 -22.04
N PRO A 520 17.15 15.05 -23.18
CA PRO A 520 18.11 15.00 -24.27
C PRO A 520 18.34 16.40 -24.88
N ARG A 521 19.57 16.66 -25.30
CA ARG A 521 19.92 17.92 -25.98
C ARG A 521 19.13 18.05 -27.28
N GLN A 522 18.42 19.15 -27.41
CA GLN A 522 17.64 19.49 -28.60
C GLN A 522 18.33 20.56 -29.44
N GLN A 523 17.67 21.03 -30.50
CA GLN A 523 18.22 22.05 -31.42
C GLN A 523 18.31 23.45 -30.79
N PHE A 524 17.71 23.64 -29.60
CA PHE A 524 17.70 24.88 -28.86
C PHE A 524 18.03 24.63 -27.38
N ASP A 525 18.45 25.67 -26.66
CA ASP A 525 18.69 25.57 -25.21
C ASP A 525 17.37 25.46 -24.47
N ILE A 526 17.31 24.51 -23.53
CA ILE A 526 16.14 24.31 -22.68
C ILE A 526 16.47 24.85 -21.29
N ALA A 527 15.73 25.88 -20.86
CA ALA A 527 15.80 26.37 -19.51
C ALA A 527 14.89 25.52 -18.61
N VAL A 528 15.47 24.82 -17.66
CA VAL A 528 14.75 24.09 -16.60
C VAL A 528 14.76 24.98 -15.38
N GLN A 529 13.58 25.35 -14.87
CA GLN A 529 13.46 26.32 -13.77
C GLN A 529 12.48 25.80 -12.74
N ALA A 530 12.81 26.01 -11.47
CA ALA A 530 11.89 25.79 -10.36
C ALA A 530 11.39 27.16 -9.86
N ALA A 531 10.08 27.31 -9.70
CA ALA A 531 9.45 28.57 -9.36
C ALA A 531 8.40 28.41 -8.25
N ILE A 532 8.28 29.41 -7.40
CA ILE A 532 7.17 29.57 -6.43
C ILE A 532 6.38 30.80 -6.88
N GLY A 533 5.19 30.58 -7.44
CA GLY A 533 4.44 31.65 -8.09
C GLY A 533 5.26 32.27 -9.25
N ALA A 534 5.47 33.59 -9.19
CA ALA A 534 6.28 34.31 -10.19
C ALA A 534 7.80 34.28 -9.92
N LYS A 535 8.25 33.81 -8.76
CA LYS A 535 9.64 33.84 -8.34
C LYS A 535 10.37 32.56 -8.73
N ILE A 536 11.34 32.67 -9.63
CA ILE A 536 12.26 31.57 -9.96
C ILE A 536 13.27 31.42 -8.82
N ILE A 537 13.31 30.22 -8.21
CA ILE A 537 14.21 29.90 -7.09
C ILE A 537 15.43 29.10 -7.52
N ALA A 538 15.33 28.28 -8.58
CA ALA A 538 16.45 27.53 -9.13
C ALA A 538 16.36 27.49 -10.65
N ARG A 539 17.51 27.40 -11.33
CA ARG A 539 17.58 27.35 -12.79
C ARG A 539 18.78 26.54 -13.26
N GLU A 540 18.55 25.64 -14.21
CA GLU A 540 19.55 24.91 -14.96
C GLU A 540 19.29 25.04 -16.46
N THR A 541 20.27 24.71 -17.28
CA THR A 541 20.12 24.81 -18.75
C THR A 541 20.67 23.57 -19.44
N VAL A 542 19.82 22.89 -20.21
CA VAL A 542 20.23 21.83 -21.15
C VAL A 542 20.72 22.52 -22.41
N ARG A 543 22.02 22.42 -22.67
CA ARG A 543 22.62 23.08 -23.82
C ARG A 543 22.20 22.39 -25.12
N GLN A 544 21.93 23.18 -26.14
CA GLN A 544 21.59 22.72 -27.49
C GLN A 544 22.70 21.86 -28.15
N VAL A 545 22.30 21.04 -29.11
CA VAL A 545 23.25 20.39 -30.02
C VAL A 545 23.88 21.46 -30.91
N ARG A 546 25.18 21.64 -30.83
CA ARG A 546 25.92 22.59 -31.69
C ARG A 546 26.27 21.90 -33.01
N LYS A 547 25.75 22.42 -34.11
CA LYS A 547 26.22 22.11 -35.46
C LYS A 547 27.14 23.24 -35.89
N ASP A 548 28.40 22.92 -36.18
CA ASP A 548 29.34 23.89 -36.73
C ASP A 548 28.98 24.20 -38.19
N VAL A 549 28.21 25.29 -38.37
CA VAL A 549 27.80 25.76 -39.71
C VAL A 549 28.92 26.46 -40.45
N THR A 550 30.04 26.76 -39.76
CA THR A 550 31.20 27.43 -40.32
C THR A 550 32.32 26.48 -40.74
N ALA A 551 32.24 25.18 -40.41
CA ALA A 551 33.26 24.16 -40.71
C ALA A 551 33.62 24.04 -42.19
N LYS A 552 32.67 24.35 -43.08
CA LYS A 552 32.89 24.34 -44.55
C LYS A 552 33.29 25.68 -45.13
N CYS A 553 33.53 26.72 -44.30
CA CYS A 553 33.95 28.03 -44.76
C CYS A 553 35.48 28.10 -44.74
N TYR A 554 36.11 27.72 -45.85
CA TYR A 554 37.56 27.90 -46.11
C TYR A 554 37.85 29.37 -46.45
N GLY A 555 38.88 29.97 -45.82
CA GLY A 555 39.33 31.33 -46.09
C GLY A 555 38.70 32.42 -45.20
N GLY A 556 39.27 33.61 -45.24
CA GLY A 556 38.98 34.72 -44.32
C GLY A 556 37.68 35.50 -44.55
N ASP A 557 36.64 34.93 -45.18
CA ASP A 557 35.37 35.63 -45.39
C ASP A 557 34.56 35.72 -44.09
N VAL A 558 34.89 36.72 -43.30
CA VAL A 558 34.27 37.07 -42.04
C VAL A 558 32.78 37.38 -42.20
N THR A 559 32.41 38.00 -43.34
CA THR A 559 31.03 38.42 -43.60
C THR A 559 30.13 37.22 -43.85
N ARG A 560 30.59 36.21 -44.56
CA ARG A 560 29.85 34.97 -44.80
C ARG A 560 29.68 34.14 -43.51
N LYS A 561 30.73 34.03 -42.70
CA LYS A 561 30.69 33.38 -41.40
C LYS A 561 29.65 34.04 -40.51
N ARG A 562 29.63 35.38 -40.43
CA ARG A 562 28.68 36.17 -39.63
C ARG A 562 27.23 35.96 -40.09
N LYS A 563 26.97 36.01 -41.41
CA LYS A 563 25.63 35.74 -41.98
C LYS A 563 25.12 34.32 -41.67
N LEU A 564 25.99 33.31 -41.73
CA LEU A 564 25.65 31.94 -41.41
C LEU A 564 25.31 31.78 -39.92
N LEU A 565 26.07 32.41 -39.02
CA LEU A 565 25.81 32.42 -37.58
C LEU A 565 24.52 33.17 -37.26
N GLU A 566 24.24 34.29 -37.94
CA GLU A 566 22.98 35.04 -37.74
C GLU A 566 21.76 34.22 -38.20
N LYS A 567 21.81 33.58 -39.40
CA LYS A 567 20.77 32.66 -39.86
C LYS A 567 20.57 31.48 -38.93
N GLN A 568 21.62 30.92 -38.36
CA GLN A 568 21.53 29.87 -37.38
C GLN A 568 20.83 30.36 -36.09
N LYS A 569 21.18 31.58 -35.62
CA LYS A 569 20.56 32.21 -34.46
C LYS A 569 19.06 32.47 -34.67
N GLU A 570 18.69 32.98 -35.87
CA GLU A 570 17.27 33.18 -36.20
C GLU A 570 16.49 31.86 -36.33
N GLY A 571 17.06 30.87 -36.99
CA GLY A 571 16.46 29.54 -37.13
C GLY A 571 16.21 28.89 -35.75
N LYS A 572 17.18 29.01 -34.83
CA LYS A 572 17.04 28.53 -33.44
C LYS A 572 15.99 29.30 -32.67
N LYS A 573 15.88 30.62 -32.86
CA LYS A 573 14.84 31.44 -32.23
C LYS A 573 13.45 31.01 -32.70
N ARG A 574 13.26 30.72 -33.97
CA ARG A 574 12.00 30.21 -34.54
C ARG A 574 11.68 28.81 -34.00
N MET A 575 12.68 27.90 -33.96
CA MET A 575 12.49 26.54 -33.42
C MET A 575 12.10 26.56 -31.95
N ARG A 576 12.65 27.49 -31.15
CA ARG A 576 12.27 27.66 -29.74
C ARG A 576 10.83 28.16 -29.57
N GLN A 577 10.29 28.93 -30.52
CA GLN A 577 8.92 29.43 -30.48
C GLN A 577 7.87 28.41 -30.93
N ILE A 578 8.28 27.38 -31.68
CA ILE A 578 7.37 26.39 -32.29
C ILE A 578 7.55 25.02 -31.67
N GLY A 579 8.72 24.73 -31.06
CA GLY A 579 9.05 23.42 -30.54
C GLY A 579 8.58 23.22 -29.08
N THR A 580 7.73 22.25 -28.86
CA THR A 580 7.47 21.72 -27.52
C THR A 580 8.68 20.95 -27.00
N VAL A 581 9.02 21.14 -25.73
CA VAL A 581 10.10 20.38 -25.09
C VAL A 581 9.64 18.94 -24.89
N GLN A 582 10.31 17.99 -25.54
CA GLN A 582 10.05 16.57 -25.30
C GLN A 582 10.75 16.16 -24.00
N VAL A 583 9.96 15.80 -23.01
CA VAL A 583 10.43 15.24 -21.72
C VAL A 583 10.30 13.73 -21.83
N PRO A 584 11.41 12.97 -21.70
CA PRO A 584 11.33 11.51 -21.72
C PRO A 584 10.62 10.98 -20.47
N GLN A 585 9.93 9.86 -20.60
CA GLN A 585 9.25 9.18 -19.49
C GLN A 585 10.19 8.93 -18.30
N SER A 586 11.43 8.55 -18.57
CA SER A 586 12.46 8.36 -17.55
C SER A 586 12.71 9.59 -16.68
N ALA A 587 12.43 10.81 -17.17
CA ALA A 587 12.58 12.03 -16.39
C ALA A 587 11.51 12.17 -15.31
N PHE A 588 10.27 11.74 -15.57
CA PHE A 588 9.21 11.73 -14.56
C PHE A 588 9.51 10.69 -13.47
N MET A 589 9.92 9.49 -13.87
CA MET A 589 10.30 8.42 -12.93
C MET A 589 11.53 8.77 -12.09
N ALA A 590 12.50 9.48 -12.67
CA ALA A 590 13.73 9.85 -11.96
C ALA A 590 13.52 10.99 -10.94
N VAL A 591 12.48 11.81 -11.11
CA VAL A 591 12.09 12.80 -10.09
C VAL A 591 11.56 12.10 -8.83
N LEU A 592 10.99 10.88 -8.96
CA LEU A 592 10.57 10.06 -7.82
C LEU A 592 11.77 9.49 -7.04
N LYS A 593 12.95 9.40 -7.65
CA LYS A 593 14.19 8.84 -7.09
C LYS A 593 15.30 9.89 -7.04
N LEU A 594 15.02 11.06 -6.43
CA LEU A 594 15.95 12.20 -6.43
C LEU A 594 17.26 11.95 -5.66
N ASP A 595 17.26 11.02 -4.73
CA ASP A 595 18.39 10.78 -3.82
C ASP A 595 18.93 9.34 -3.86
N SER A 596 18.52 8.53 -4.84
CA SER A 596 19.06 7.17 -5.07
C SER A 596 20.31 7.18 -5.96
#